data_a0f82912284f8275bc2c0c57318d20e9
#
_entry.id   a0f82912284f8275bc2c0c57318d20e9
#
_cell.length_a   1.000
_cell.length_b   1.000
_cell.length_c   1.000
_cell.angle_alpha   90.00
_cell.angle_beta   90.00
_cell.angle_gamma   90.00
#
_symmetry.space_group_name_H-M   'P 1'
#
loop_
_entity.id
_entity.type
_entity.pdbx_description
1 polymer ?
#
loop_
_entity_poly.entity_id
_entity_poly.type
_entity_poly.pdbx_seq_one_letter_code
_entity_poly.pdbx_strand_id
1 'polypeptide(L)'
;MIELKNNPAGNFFLLAGPCVIEGEEMAMRIAERVVKITEALQIPYVFKGSYRKANRSRLDSFTGIGDEKALKVLRKVHETFGIPTVTDIHTADEAAMAAEYVDILQIPAFLCRQTDLLVAAAKTGKTINIKKGQFLSPQACLLY
;
A
#
# COMPACT_ATOMS: atom_id res chain seq x y z
N MET A 1 9.28 -10.41 7.67
CA MET A 1 8.00 -10.85 7.05
C MET A 1 6.89 -10.35 7.94
N ILE A 2 5.86 -9.73 7.39
CA ILE A 2 4.73 -9.21 8.18
C ILE A 2 3.90 -10.38 8.67
N GLU A 3 3.69 -10.47 10.00
CA GLU A 3 2.68 -11.37 10.55
C GLU A 3 1.30 -10.71 10.43
N LEU A 4 0.44 -11.28 9.61
CA LEU A 4 -0.96 -10.91 9.57
C LEU A 4 -1.69 -11.59 10.73
N LYS A 5 -2.22 -10.80 11.66
CA LYS A 5 -3.03 -11.31 12.77
C LYS A 5 -4.26 -12.04 12.24
N ASN A 6 -4.61 -13.17 12.86
CA ASN A 6 -5.84 -13.92 12.63
C ASN A 6 -6.13 -14.29 11.15
N ASN A 7 -5.58 -15.39 10.71
CA ASN A 7 -6.11 -16.07 9.53
C ASN A 7 -6.35 -17.57 9.86
N PRO A 8 -7.22 -17.89 10.83
CA PRO A 8 -7.43 -19.26 11.28
C PRO A 8 -8.00 -20.17 10.19
N ALA A 9 -8.69 -19.57 9.21
CA ALA A 9 -9.28 -20.30 8.09
C ALA A 9 -8.34 -20.43 6.88
N GLY A 10 -7.19 -19.74 6.87
CA GLY A 10 -6.26 -19.72 5.75
C GLY A 10 -6.84 -19.11 4.45
N ASN A 11 -7.95 -18.35 4.55
CA ASN A 11 -8.69 -17.85 3.39
C ASN A 11 -7.95 -16.72 2.67
N PHE A 12 -8.33 -15.50 2.92
CA PHE A 12 -7.77 -14.29 2.32
C PHE A 12 -7.46 -13.25 3.38
N PHE A 13 -6.64 -12.30 3.03
CA PHE A 13 -6.45 -11.06 3.79
C PHE A 13 -6.90 -9.87 2.93
N LEU A 14 -7.31 -8.79 3.58
CA LEU A 14 -7.86 -7.63 2.91
C LEU A 14 -6.81 -6.51 2.83
N LEU A 15 -6.51 -6.04 1.60
CA LEU A 15 -5.84 -4.76 1.36
C LEU A 15 -6.88 -3.75 0.90
N ALA A 16 -7.27 -2.81 1.74
CA ALA A 16 -8.30 -1.83 1.43
C ALA A 16 -8.05 -0.49 2.10
N GLY A 17 -8.61 0.57 1.50
CA GLY A 17 -8.51 1.93 1.99
C GLY A 17 -8.77 2.95 0.89
N PRO A 18 -8.51 4.25 1.12
CA PRO A 18 -8.75 5.29 0.14
C PRO A 18 -7.81 5.15 -1.06
N CYS A 19 -8.29 5.57 -2.24
CA CYS A 19 -7.46 5.58 -3.46
C CYS A 19 -6.21 6.46 -3.29
N VAL A 20 -6.37 7.59 -2.59
CA VAL A 20 -5.29 8.52 -2.23
C VAL A 20 -5.60 9.11 -0.85
N ILE A 21 -4.56 9.45 -0.10
CA ILE A 21 -4.71 10.13 1.19
C ILE A 21 -5.10 11.60 0.93
N GLU A 22 -6.34 11.95 1.21
CA GLU A 22 -6.87 13.30 1.06
C GLU A 22 -6.78 14.13 2.36
N GLY A 23 -6.56 13.47 3.48
CA GLY A 23 -6.40 14.08 4.80
C GLY A 23 -6.34 13.04 5.91
N GLU A 24 -5.87 13.46 7.07
CA GLU A 24 -5.73 12.59 8.24
C GLU A 24 -7.09 12.11 8.75
N GLU A 25 -8.03 13.01 8.96
CA GLU A 25 -9.36 12.68 9.51
C GLU A 25 -10.07 11.61 8.67
N MET A 26 -10.07 11.78 7.35
CA MET A 26 -10.70 10.82 6.44
C MET A 26 -10.02 9.45 6.50
N ALA A 27 -8.70 9.42 6.49
CA ALA A 27 -7.93 8.18 6.55
C ALA A 27 -8.18 7.42 7.88
N MET A 28 -8.17 8.13 9.01
CA MET A 28 -8.42 7.55 10.33
C MET A 28 -9.85 7.00 10.45
N ARG A 29 -10.84 7.72 9.97
CA ARG A 29 -12.24 7.29 9.97
C ARG A 29 -12.47 6.04 9.11
N ILE A 30 -11.83 5.97 7.94
CA ILE A 30 -11.87 4.78 7.08
C ILE A 30 -11.21 3.59 7.78
N ALA A 31 -10.00 3.78 8.32
CA ALA A 31 -9.27 2.74 9.02
C ALA A 31 -10.10 2.18 10.19
N GLU A 32 -10.62 3.04 11.06
CA GLU A 32 -11.47 2.64 12.19
C GLU A 32 -12.68 1.80 11.74
N ARG A 33 -13.36 2.24 10.68
CA ARG A 33 -14.53 1.53 10.18
C ARG A 33 -14.18 0.14 9.64
N VAL A 34 -13.11 0.04 8.86
CA VAL A 34 -12.70 -1.24 8.26
C VAL A 34 -12.12 -2.17 9.31
N VAL A 35 -11.34 -1.68 10.28
CA VAL A 35 -10.84 -2.47 11.41
C VAL A 35 -12.00 -3.14 12.15
N LYS A 36 -13.04 -2.39 12.54
CA LYS A 36 -14.22 -2.96 13.22
C LYS A 36 -14.89 -4.07 12.42
N ILE A 37 -14.99 -3.93 11.11
CA ILE A 37 -15.59 -4.95 10.24
C ILE A 37 -14.69 -6.19 10.15
N THR A 38 -13.40 -5.99 9.91
CA THR A 38 -12.45 -7.10 9.71
C THR A 38 -12.19 -7.86 11.00
N GLU A 39 -12.16 -7.21 12.15
CA GLU A 39 -12.08 -7.87 13.45
C GLU A 39 -13.31 -8.74 13.72
N ALA A 40 -14.52 -8.21 13.48
CA ALA A 40 -15.75 -8.98 13.63
C ALA A 40 -15.83 -10.22 12.72
N LEU A 41 -15.22 -10.14 11.54
CA LEU A 41 -15.17 -11.22 10.55
C LEU A 41 -13.91 -12.08 10.64
N GLN A 42 -12.98 -11.77 11.55
CA GLN A 42 -11.68 -12.42 11.69
C GLN A 42 -10.87 -12.42 10.37
N ILE A 43 -10.90 -11.33 9.62
CA ILE A 43 -10.16 -11.16 8.36
C ILE A 43 -8.90 -10.35 8.65
N PRO A 44 -7.70 -10.85 8.32
CA PRO A 44 -6.47 -10.07 8.39
C PRO A 44 -6.55 -8.84 7.49
N TYR A 45 -6.18 -7.68 8.03
CA TYR A 45 -6.35 -6.41 7.34
C TYR A 45 -5.05 -5.63 7.22
N VAL A 46 -4.82 -5.09 6.04
CA VAL A 46 -3.76 -4.13 5.73
C VAL A 46 -4.41 -2.86 5.19
N PHE A 47 -4.15 -1.73 5.84
CA PHE A 47 -4.66 -0.44 5.35
C PHE A 47 -3.88 0.00 4.12
N LYS A 48 -4.58 0.19 3.00
CA LYS A 48 -4.00 0.69 1.75
C LYS A 48 -4.35 2.15 1.53
N GLY A 49 -3.36 2.97 1.27
CA GLY A 49 -3.56 4.33 0.79
C GLY A 49 -2.39 4.79 -0.06
N SER A 50 -2.65 5.39 -1.23
CA SER A 50 -1.60 6.03 -2.00
C SER A 50 -1.26 7.38 -1.39
N TYR A 51 0.01 7.65 -1.16
CA TYR A 51 0.43 8.98 -0.70
C TYR A 51 0.34 10.02 -1.81
N ARG A 52 0.42 9.56 -3.06
CA ARG A 52 0.26 10.38 -4.27
C ARG A 52 -0.46 9.61 -5.37
N LYS A 53 -1.37 10.25 -6.08
CA LYS A 53 -2.05 9.69 -7.24
C LYS A 53 -1.26 10.01 -8.51
N ALA A 54 -0.46 9.05 -8.97
CA ALA A 54 0.36 9.19 -10.17
C ALA A 54 -0.48 9.03 -11.46
N ASN A 55 -1.42 8.08 -11.48
CA ASN A 55 -2.30 7.85 -12.62
C ASN A 55 -3.58 8.67 -12.50
N ARG A 56 -3.82 9.54 -13.44
CA ARG A 56 -5.02 10.38 -13.51
C ARG A 56 -5.39 10.68 -14.95
N SER A 57 -6.67 10.91 -15.19
CA SER A 57 -7.20 11.18 -16.54
C SER A 57 -7.08 12.65 -16.96
N ARG A 58 -6.85 13.56 -16.02
CA ARG A 58 -6.71 15.01 -16.28
C ARG A 58 -5.48 15.54 -15.57
N LEU A 59 -4.82 16.53 -16.20
CA LEU A 59 -3.62 17.15 -15.65
C LEU A 59 -3.90 17.91 -14.33
N ASP A 60 -5.06 18.53 -14.23
CA ASP A 60 -5.52 19.32 -13.08
C ASP A 60 -6.21 18.48 -11.98
N SER A 61 -6.23 17.14 -12.08
CA SER A 61 -6.80 16.28 -11.05
C SER A 61 -5.99 16.36 -9.75
N PHE A 62 -6.69 16.18 -8.64
CA PHE A 62 -6.04 16.08 -7.33
C PHE A 62 -4.98 14.97 -7.29
N THR A 63 -3.81 15.31 -6.82
CA THR A 63 -2.65 14.40 -6.76
C THR A 63 -2.31 13.93 -5.36
N GLY A 64 -2.70 14.67 -4.33
CA GLY A 64 -2.38 14.38 -2.93
C GLY A 64 -2.21 15.64 -2.10
N ILE A 65 -1.92 15.45 -0.82
CA ILE A 65 -1.73 16.52 0.18
C ILE A 65 -0.24 16.84 0.43
N GLY A 66 0.64 16.28 -0.39
CA GLY A 66 2.10 16.28 -0.21
C GLY A 66 2.58 14.93 0.31
N ASP A 67 3.64 14.42 -0.29
CA ASP A 67 4.11 13.04 -0.11
C ASP A 67 4.43 12.73 1.36
N GLU A 68 5.30 13.51 1.99
CA GLU A 68 5.68 13.30 3.39
C GLU A 68 4.49 13.42 4.36
N LYS A 69 3.59 14.38 4.11
CA LYS A 69 2.39 14.55 4.94
C LYS A 69 1.47 13.33 4.84
N ALA A 70 1.26 12.82 3.64
CA ALA A 70 0.43 11.63 3.42
C ALA A 70 1.09 10.36 4.01
N LEU A 71 2.41 10.22 3.89
CA LEU A 71 3.16 9.12 4.50
C LEU A 71 3.07 9.14 6.03
N LYS A 72 3.15 10.32 6.66
CA LYS A 72 2.92 10.47 8.11
C LYS A 72 1.52 10.05 8.53
N VAL A 73 0.51 10.30 7.71
CA VAL A 73 -0.86 9.82 7.97
C VAL A 73 -0.91 8.29 7.95
N LEU A 74 -0.24 7.63 7.00
CA LEU A 74 -0.17 6.17 6.95
C LEU A 74 0.52 5.59 8.18
N ARG A 75 1.63 6.17 8.62
CA ARG A 75 2.30 5.79 9.88
C ARG A 75 1.36 5.94 11.07
N LYS A 76 0.63 7.05 11.15
CA LYS A 76 -0.33 7.28 12.24
C LYS A 76 -1.45 6.25 12.27
N VAL A 77 -1.94 5.80 11.10
CA VAL A 77 -2.92 4.70 11.02
C VAL A 77 -2.32 3.42 11.60
N HIS A 78 -1.08 3.06 11.22
CA HIS A 78 -0.37 1.92 11.77
C HIS A 78 -0.27 1.99 13.31
N GLU A 79 0.22 3.10 13.83
CA GLU A 79 0.45 3.31 15.27
C GLU A 79 -0.86 3.30 16.07
N THR A 80 -1.95 3.85 15.51
CA THR A 80 -3.23 3.97 16.22
C THR A 80 -3.99 2.64 16.27
N PHE A 81 -3.99 1.89 15.18
CA PHE A 81 -4.82 0.68 15.07
C PHE A 81 -4.02 -0.63 15.16
N GLY A 82 -2.69 -0.55 15.20
CA GLY A 82 -1.82 -1.73 15.24
C GLY A 82 -1.94 -2.63 14.01
N ILE A 83 -2.31 -2.07 12.86
CA ILE A 83 -2.46 -2.79 11.59
C ILE A 83 -1.35 -2.41 10.61
N PRO A 84 -0.89 -3.33 9.75
CA PRO A 84 0.05 -2.99 8.70
C PRO A 84 -0.52 -1.99 7.70
N THR A 85 0.36 -1.19 7.11
CA THR A 85 0.02 -0.23 6.07
C THR A 85 0.77 -0.49 4.77
N VAL A 86 0.16 -0.16 3.65
CA VAL A 86 0.75 -0.29 2.32
C VAL A 86 0.51 0.97 1.49
N THR A 87 1.53 1.39 0.77
CA THR A 87 1.43 2.45 -0.24
C THR A 87 2.16 2.05 -1.52
N ASP A 88 1.75 2.61 -2.65
CA ASP A 88 2.43 2.43 -3.92
C ASP A 88 3.58 3.43 -4.09
N ILE A 89 4.64 2.99 -4.77
CA ILE A 89 5.78 3.81 -5.19
C ILE A 89 5.87 3.81 -6.71
N HIS A 90 6.44 4.87 -7.31
CA HIS A 90 6.40 5.10 -8.76
C HIS A 90 7.78 5.24 -9.38
N THR A 91 8.78 5.64 -8.59
CA THR A 91 10.19 5.77 -9.00
C THR A 91 11.12 5.10 -7.97
N ALA A 92 12.32 4.77 -8.38
CA ALA A 92 13.29 4.06 -7.52
C ALA A 92 13.66 4.86 -6.26
N ASP A 93 13.77 6.19 -6.38
CA ASP A 93 14.15 7.10 -5.29
C ASP A 93 13.06 7.21 -4.21
N GLU A 94 11.82 6.91 -4.55
CA GLU A 94 10.71 6.92 -3.59
C GLU A 94 10.75 5.74 -2.62
N ALA A 95 11.42 4.64 -3.00
CA ALA A 95 11.39 3.39 -2.24
C ALA A 95 11.92 3.55 -0.81
N ALA A 96 13.08 4.16 -0.64
CA ALA A 96 13.69 4.36 0.67
C ALA A 96 12.84 5.28 1.55
N MET A 97 12.36 6.40 1.00
CA MET A 97 11.52 7.36 1.71
C MET A 97 10.20 6.71 2.19
N ALA A 98 9.49 6.03 1.29
CA ALA A 98 8.20 5.41 1.65
C ALA A 98 8.38 4.28 2.67
N ALA A 99 9.46 3.51 2.57
CA ALA A 99 9.78 2.42 3.49
C ALA A 99 9.95 2.84 4.94
N GLU A 100 10.28 4.11 5.20
CA GLU A 100 10.34 4.63 6.58
C GLU A 100 8.96 4.70 7.23
N TYR A 101 7.89 4.83 6.46
CA TYR A 101 6.55 5.14 6.97
C TYR A 101 5.56 3.98 6.90
N VAL A 102 5.80 3.01 6.02
CA VAL A 102 4.87 1.90 5.80
C VAL A 102 5.53 0.53 5.95
N ASP A 103 4.72 -0.49 6.10
CA ASP A 103 5.16 -1.89 6.28
C ASP A 103 5.34 -2.60 4.94
N ILE A 104 4.56 -2.22 3.94
CA ILE A 104 4.54 -2.84 2.62
C ILE A 104 4.69 -1.76 1.55
N LEU A 105 5.56 -2.01 0.57
CA LEU A 105 5.63 -1.21 -0.65
C LEU A 105 4.88 -1.91 -1.78
N GLN A 106 4.05 -1.17 -2.50
CA GLN A 106 3.32 -1.71 -3.64
C GLN A 106 3.91 -1.19 -4.95
N ILE A 107 4.13 -2.11 -5.89
CA ILE A 107 4.47 -1.80 -7.27
C ILE A 107 3.17 -1.75 -8.09
N PRO A 108 2.82 -0.60 -8.71
CA PRO A 108 1.66 -0.49 -9.59
C PRO A 108 1.73 -1.44 -10.79
N ALA A 109 0.56 -1.86 -11.28
CA ALA A 109 0.48 -2.85 -12.35
C ALA A 109 1.23 -2.46 -13.63
N PHE A 110 1.18 -1.19 -14.03
CA PHE A 110 1.90 -0.72 -15.21
C PHE A 110 3.42 -0.62 -15.02
N LEU A 111 3.88 -0.60 -13.77
CA LEU A 111 5.30 -0.49 -13.42
C LEU A 111 5.90 -1.85 -12.99
N CYS A 112 5.15 -2.93 -13.05
CA CYS A 112 5.58 -4.25 -12.57
C CYS A 112 6.79 -4.83 -13.31
N ARG A 113 7.17 -4.27 -14.47
CA ARG A 113 8.35 -4.65 -15.25
C ARG A 113 9.50 -3.62 -15.18
N GLN A 114 9.39 -2.59 -14.34
CA GLN A 114 10.46 -1.59 -14.17
C GLN A 114 11.53 -2.15 -13.22
N THR A 115 12.60 -2.72 -13.78
CA THR A 115 13.64 -3.42 -13.00
C THR A 115 14.24 -2.55 -11.90
N ASP A 116 14.61 -1.30 -12.21
CA ASP A 116 15.21 -0.40 -11.22
C ASP A 116 14.29 -0.11 -10.05
N LEU A 117 12.99 0.03 -10.29
CA LEU A 117 11.99 0.21 -9.25
C LEU A 117 11.86 -1.04 -8.36
N LEU A 118 11.82 -2.22 -8.97
CA LEU A 118 11.75 -3.50 -8.26
C LEU A 118 12.98 -3.72 -7.38
N VAL A 119 14.17 -3.47 -7.93
CA VAL A 119 15.44 -3.58 -7.20
C VAL A 119 15.51 -2.58 -6.04
N ALA A 120 15.11 -1.34 -6.26
CA ALA A 120 15.07 -0.33 -5.20
C ALA A 120 14.09 -0.71 -4.08
N ALA A 121 12.90 -1.19 -4.42
CA ALA A 121 11.93 -1.69 -3.46
C ALA A 121 12.49 -2.87 -2.66
N ALA A 122 13.06 -3.87 -3.32
CA ALA A 122 13.64 -5.05 -2.65
C ALA A 122 14.77 -4.69 -1.68
N LYS A 123 15.61 -3.73 -2.02
CA LYS A 123 16.71 -3.24 -1.15
C LYS A 123 16.23 -2.61 0.16
N THR A 124 14.97 -2.20 0.27
CA THR A 124 14.42 -1.65 1.52
C THR A 124 14.23 -2.71 2.61
N GLY A 125 14.23 -4.00 2.27
CA GLY A 125 13.92 -5.10 3.18
C GLY A 125 12.44 -5.19 3.59
N LYS A 126 11.57 -4.33 3.06
CA LYS A 126 10.12 -4.38 3.31
C LYS A 126 9.46 -5.50 2.50
N THR A 127 8.26 -5.87 2.92
CA THR A 127 7.40 -6.73 2.09
C THR A 127 6.99 -5.98 0.83
N ILE A 128 7.10 -6.63 -0.33
CA ILE A 128 6.74 -6.02 -1.61
C ILE A 128 5.50 -6.69 -2.17
N ASN A 129 4.48 -5.88 -2.45
CA ASN A 129 3.27 -6.29 -3.14
C ASN A 129 3.34 -5.85 -4.60
N ILE A 130 3.54 -6.78 -5.51
CA ILE A 130 3.59 -6.48 -6.95
C ILE A 130 2.20 -6.73 -7.55
N LYS A 131 1.57 -5.67 -8.06
CA LYS A 131 0.33 -5.83 -8.85
C LYS A 131 0.69 -6.36 -10.23
N LYS A 132 0.16 -7.54 -10.55
CA LYS A 132 0.33 -8.13 -11.88
C LYS A 132 -0.20 -7.18 -12.97
N GLY A 133 0.62 -6.90 -13.97
CA GLY A 133 0.17 -6.16 -15.15
C GLY A 133 -0.98 -6.90 -15.86
N GLN A 134 -1.95 -6.14 -16.39
CA GLN A 134 -3.11 -6.71 -17.08
C GLN A 134 -2.72 -7.51 -18.35
N PHE A 135 -1.57 -7.16 -18.92
CA PHE A 135 -0.99 -7.79 -20.11
C PHE A 135 -0.12 -9.02 -19.82
N LEU A 136 0.01 -9.44 -18.55
CA LEU A 136 0.85 -10.56 -18.13
C LEU A 136 0.02 -11.74 -17.66
N SER A 137 0.52 -12.96 -17.92
CA SER A 137 0.00 -14.17 -17.28
C SER A 137 0.47 -14.24 -15.81
N PRO A 138 -0.23 -14.99 -14.93
CA PRO A 138 0.25 -15.22 -13.57
C PRO A 138 1.66 -15.84 -13.53
N GLN A 139 2.00 -16.73 -14.44
CA GLN A 139 3.29 -17.40 -14.52
C GLN A 139 4.43 -16.41 -14.83
N ALA A 140 4.15 -15.37 -15.61
CA ALA A 140 5.15 -14.36 -15.91
C ALA A 140 5.63 -13.59 -14.67
N CYS A 141 4.83 -13.53 -13.58
CA CYS A 141 5.21 -12.89 -12.33
C CYS A 141 6.28 -13.65 -11.54
N LEU A 142 6.56 -14.92 -11.89
CA LEU A 142 7.62 -15.70 -11.27
C LEU A 142 9.02 -15.34 -11.79
N LEU A 143 9.09 -14.45 -12.77
CA LEU A 143 10.34 -14.03 -13.41
C LEU A 143 10.88 -12.69 -12.88
N TYR A 144 10.26 -12.11 -11.83
CA TYR A 144 10.68 -10.85 -11.23
C TYR A 144 11.17 -11.03 -9.80
#